data_645f3346081d7a88b4a98273a1bf36c6
#
_entry.id   645f3346081d7a88b4a98273a1bf36c6
#
_cell.length_a   1.000
_cell.length_b   1.000
_cell.length_c   1.000
_cell.angle_alpha   90.00
_cell.angle_beta   90.00
_cell.angle_gamma   90.00
#
_symmetry.space_group_name_H-M   'P 1'
#
loop_
_entity.id
_entity.type
_entity.pdbx_description
1 polymer ?
#
loop_
_entity_poly.entity_id
_entity_poly.type
_entity_poly.pdbx_seq_one_letter_code
_entity_poly.pdbx_strand_id
1 'polypeptide(L)'
;MAKKGNKYKGYEPGEVYDPTGVSKYLGLGRPIDFDQKVNKVAMLATIFLCVAVTLWKTSGGMDSGEAVMYSLGAGLSFLFSYLIAQELDPDRQLGGLIGGALTVVGYYFFGEGNIIVLLWMLFVLRMLNRSSGDRHRIADNVIIIGSAVWMGKEGFWVYPLLTGAAYILESQIKGGYFRSLYLAGISLAGLAIAEFSKEATVLTMEMILVNCVAIILFLPEIRIAEYTQAQGDKNGKRLFPKRLQATMGFFCMMLVAAIFLHGNEAGKQLLPGTMAALGCGLYLLVALMRHQVSFKKY
;
A
#
# COMPACT_ATOMS: atom_id res chain seq x y z
N MET A 1 35.24 11.41 -23.45
CA MET A 1 34.91 10.35 -22.48
C MET A 1 33.84 10.91 -21.55
N ALA A 2 32.57 10.55 -21.78
CA ALA A 2 31.48 10.97 -20.90
C ALA A 2 31.63 10.21 -19.57
N LYS A 3 31.79 10.93 -18.46
CA LYS A 3 31.73 10.36 -17.10
C LYS A 3 30.36 9.64 -16.98
N LYS A 4 30.38 8.30 -16.98
CA LYS A 4 29.21 7.53 -16.54
C LYS A 4 28.85 8.03 -15.15
N GLY A 5 27.84 8.87 -15.06
CA GLY A 5 27.29 9.32 -13.78
C GLY A 5 26.97 8.09 -12.94
N ASN A 6 27.38 8.10 -11.69
CA ASN A 6 27.18 7.00 -10.75
C ASN A 6 25.68 6.75 -10.58
N LYS A 7 25.17 5.75 -11.30
CA LYS A 7 23.75 5.37 -11.36
C LYS A 7 23.15 5.00 -9.99
N TYR A 8 23.99 4.94 -8.96
CA TYR A 8 23.70 4.49 -7.60
C TYR A 8 24.02 5.54 -6.53
N LYS A 9 24.00 6.84 -6.87
CA LYS A 9 24.02 7.86 -5.81
C LYS A 9 22.78 7.63 -4.94
N GLY A 10 23.02 7.41 -3.64
CA GLY A 10 21.94 7.30 -2.67
C GLY A 10 21.05 8.56 -2.69
N TYR A 11 19.85 8.45 -2.16
CA TYR A 11 18.96 9.59 -1.99
C TYR A 11 19.68 10.69 -1.20
N GLU A 12 19.84 11.88 -1.79
CA GLU A 12 20.37 13.05 -1.11
C GLU A 12 19.21 13.92 -0.59
N PRO A 13 19.15 14.17 0.73
CA PRO A 13 18.12 15.04 1.29
C PRO A 13 18.17 16.41 0.63
N GLY A 14 17.03 16.94 0.24
CA GLY A 14 16.92 18.28 -0.36
C GLY A 14 17.01 18.33 -1.88
N GLU A 15 17.36 17.25 -2.56
CA GLU A 15 17.34 17.24 -4.02
C GLU A 15 15.89 17.24 -4.52
N VAL A 16 15.51 18.36 -5.13
CA VAL A 16 14.17 18.55 -5.70
C VAL A 16 14.19 18.03 -7.13
N TYR A 17 13.28 17.10 -7.42
CA TYR A 17 13.00 16.72 -8.82
C TYR A 17 12.29 17.88 -9.51
N ASP A 18 12.78 18.31 -10.69
CA ASP A 18 12.11 19.33 -11.49
C ASP A 18 10.93 18.74 -12.27
N PRO A 19 9.68 19.00 -11.84
CA PRO A 19 8.52 18.31 -12.37
C PRO A 19 8.00 18.99 -13.65
N THR A 20 7.64 18.17 -14.62
CA THR A 20 6.97 18.62 -15.85
C THR A 20 5.55 18.06 -15.94
N GLY A 21 4.63 18.77 -16.58
CA GLY A 21 3.27 18.30 -16.83
C GLY A 21 2.49 17.92 -15.56
N VAL A 22 1.84 16.75 -15.57
CA VAL A 22 1.01 16.25 -14.47
C VAL A 22 1.82 16.04 -13.18
N SER A 23 3.11 15.73 -13.31
CA SER A 23 4.01 15.56 -12.14
C SER A 23 4.16 16.83 -11.31
N LYS A 24 3.77 18.00 -11.84
CA LYS A 24 3.74 19.28 -11.12
C LYS A 24 2.72 19.26 -9.97
N TYR A 25 1.62 18.54 -10.13
CA TYR A 25 0.52 18.49 -9.17
C TYR A 25 0.45 17.17 -8.40
N LEU A 26 0.87 16.06 -9.04
CA LEU A 26 0.82 14.70 -8.50
C LEU A 26 2.25 14.12 -8.43
N GLY A 27 2.86 14.19 -7.25
CA GLY A 27 4.22 13.70 -7.02
C GLY A 27 4.28 12.18 -6.81
N LEU A 28 3.29 11.62 -6.12
CA LEU A 28 3.24 10.21 -5.74
C LEU A 28 2.70 9.28 -6.83
N GLY A 29 2.15 9.85 -7.92
CA GLY A 29 1.69 9.06 -9.07
C GLY A 29 2.84 8.29 -9.69
N ARG A 30 2.66 6.97 -9.85
CA ARG A 30 3.61 6.07 -10.53
C ARG A 30 2.91 5.49 -11.75
N PRO A 31 3.47 5.67 -12.96
CA PRO A 31 2.99 4.93 -14.12
C PRO A 31 3.29 3.44 -13.91
N ILE A 32 2.38 2.58 -14.36
CA ILE A 32 2.64 1.14 -14.39
C ILE A 32 3.62 0.91 -15.55
N ASP A 33 4.82 0.43 -15.21
CA ASP A 33 5.83 0.10 -16.20
C ASP A 33 5.48 -1.22 -16.90
N PHE A 34 5.00 -1.12 -18.14
CA PHE A 34 4.65 -2.27 -18.95
C PHE A 34 5.84 -3.01 -19.56
N ASP A 35 7.07 -2.53 -19.42
CA ASP A 35 8.26 -3.29 -19.85
C ASP A 35 8.55 -4.43 -18.88
N GLN A 36 8.12 -4.29 -17.64
CA GLN A 36 8.24 -5.34 -16.64
C GLN A 36 7.15 -6.43 -16.85
N LYS A 37 7.61 -7.68 -17.04
CA LYS A 37 6.73 -8.84 -17.27
C LYS A 37 5.69 -9.04 -16.15
N VAL A 38 6.10 -8.80 -14.91
CA VAL A 38 5.24 -9.00 -13.73
C VAL A 38 4.07 -8.01 -13.73
N ASN A 39 4.30 -6.75 -14.11
CA ASN A 39 3.24 -5.75 -14.25
C ASN A 39 2.24 -6.12 -15.35
N LYS A 40 2.73 -6.65 -16.49
CA LYS A 40 1.84 -7.17 -17.55
C LYS A 40 0.96 -8.29 -17.04
N VAL A 41 1.54 -9.25 -16.33
CA VAL A 41 0.79 -10.37 -15.74
C VAL A 41 -0.25 -9.87 -14.74
N ALA A 42 0.10 -8.93 -13.86
CA ALA A 42 -0.82 -8.38 -12.89
C ALA A 42 -2.02 -7.67 -13.57
N MET A 43 -1.77 -6.86 -14.60
CA MET A 43 -2.84 -6.19 -15.35
C MET A 43 -3.74 -7.17 -16.10
N LEU A 44 -3.16 -8.16 -16.77
CA LEU A 44 -3.92 -9.19 -17.46
C LEU A 44 -4.73 -10.03 -16.47
N ALA A 45 -4.17 -10.39 -15.33
CA ALA A 45 -4.88 -11.09 -14.25
C ALA A 45 -6.06 -10.28 -13.73
N THR A 46 -5.88 -8.96 -13.53
CA THR A 46 -6.97 -8.05 -13.11
C THR A 46 -8.12 -8.08 -14.12
N ILE A 47 -7.82 -7.90 -15.41
CA ILE A 47 -8.85 -7.91 -16.48
C ILE A 47 -9.53 -9.30 -16.54
N PHE A 48 -8.74 -10.37 -16.51
CA PHE A 48 -9.26 -11.74 -16.51
C PHE A 48 -10.21 -11.99 -15.32
N LEU A 49 -9.84 -11.54 -14.11
CA LEU A 49 -10.67 -11.66 -12.91
C LEU A 49 -11.98 -10.89 -13.07
N CYS A 50 -11.94 -9.65 -13.57
CA CYS A 50 -13.16 -8.88 -13.80
C CYS A 50 -14.11 -9.66 -14.74
N VAL A 51 -13.62 -10.16 -15.86
CA VAL A 51 -14.43 -10.91 -16.82
C VAL A 51 -14.94 -12.22 -16.23
N ALA A 52 -14.06 -13.03 -15.61
CA ALA A 52 -14.41 -14.33 -15.07
C ALA A 52 -15.45 -14.23 -13.93
N VAL A 53 -15.27 -13.25 -13.01
CA VAL A 53 -16.21 -13.04 -11.90
C VAL A 53 -17.55 -12.50 -12.40
N THR A 54 -17.55 -11.60 -13.40
CA THR A 54 -18.81 -11.15 -14.03
C THR A 54 -19.58 -12.33 -14.61
N LEU A 55 -18.92 -13.15 -15.43
CA LEU A 55 -19.57 -14.33 -16.04
C LEU A 55 -20.09 -15.32 -14.99
N TRP A 56 -19.29 -15.58 -13.95
CA TRP A 56 -19.69 -16.46 -12.85
C TRP A 56 -20.91 -15.94 -12.10
N LYS A 57 -20.93 -14.65 -11.74
CA LYS A 57 -22.05 -14.06 -11.00
C LYS A 57 -23.33 -13.96 -11.84
N THR A 58 -23.19 -13.58 -13.12
CA THR A 58 -24.33 -13.54 -14.05
C THR A 58 -24.90 -14.92 -14.30
N SER A 59 -24.07 -15.97 -14.46
CA SER A 59 -24.53 -17.34 -14.58
C SER A 59 -25.22 -17.86 -13.32
N GLY A 60 -24.88 -17.30 -12.15
CA GLY A 60 -25.55 -17.55 -10.86
C GLY A 60 -26.85 -16.78 -10.65
N GLY A 61 -27.32 -16.01 -11.67
CA GLY A 61 -28.60 -15.28 -11.63
C GLY A 61 -28.49 -13.83 -11.07
N MET A 62 -27.30 -13.32 -10.82
CA MET A 62 -27.11 -11.91 -10.44
C MET A 62 -27.37 -11.00 -11.63
N ASP A 63 -27.98 -9.81 -11.39
CA ASP A 63 -28.14 -8.81 -12.45
C ASP A 63 -26.78 -8.42 -13.07
N SER A 64 -26.77 -8.20 -14.39
CA SER A 64 -25.52 -7.94 -15.11
C SER A 64 -24.81 -6.69 -14.61
N GLY A 65 -25.54 -5.64 -14.24
CA GLY A 65 -24.96 -4.41 -13.68
C GLY A 65 -24.33 -4.64 -12.31
N GLU A 66 -25.02 -5.36 -11.43
CA GLU A 66 -24.49 -5.73 -10.10
C GLU A 66 -23.28 -6.66 -10.23
N ALA A 67 -23.33 -7.64 -11.14
CA ALA A 67 -22.22 -8.55 -11.40
C ALA A 67 -20.95 -7.82 -11.87
N VAL A 68 -21.10 -6.82 -12.74
CA VAL A 68 -19.98 -5.96 -13.19
C VAL A 68 -19.41 -5.17 -12.01
N MET A 69 -20.24 -4.54 -11.19
CA MET A 69 -19.76 -3.76 -10.03
C MET A 69 -19.02 -4.66 -9.03
N TYR A 70 -19.58 -5.84 -8.73
CA TYR A 70 -18.94 -6.82 -7.86
C TYR A 70 -17.58 -7.29 -8.42
N SER A 71 -17.51 -7.55 -9.72
CA SER A 71 -16.29 -8.01 -10.37
C SER A 71 -15.21 -6.93 -10.43
N LEU A 72 -15.59 -5.66 -10.61
CA LEU A 72 -14.66 -4.53 -10.52
C LEU A 72 -14.08 -4.41 -9.11
N GLY A 73 -14.90 -4.61 -8.06
CA GLY A 73 -14.44 -4.67 -6.68
C GLY A 73 -13.38 -5.75 -6.48
N ALA A 74 -13.61 -6.97 -6.98
CA ALA A 74 -12.67 -8.09 -6.88
C ALA A 74 -11.38 -7.83 -7.66
N GLY A 75 -11.48 -7.38 -8.91
CA GLY A 75 -10.33 -7.09 -9.76
C GLY A 75 -9.47 -5.93 -9.21
N LEU A 76 -10.10 -4.85 -8.77
CA LEU A 76 -9.39 -3.74 -8.15
C LEU A 76 -8.75 -4.12 -6.81
N SER A 77 -9.40 -4.96 -6.00
CA SER A 77 -8.81 -5.47 -4.76
C SER A 77 -7.54 -6.28 -5.04
N PHE A 78 -7.53 -7.14 -6.07
CA PHE A 78 -6.34 -7.84 -6.54
C PHE A 78 -5.25 -6.83 -6.95
N LEU A 79 -5.61 -5.85 -7.79
CA LEU A 79 -4.65 -4.85 -8.29
C LEU A 79 -4.06 -4.02 -7.15
N PHE A 80 -4.88 -3.52 -6.23
CA PHE A 80 -4.39 -2.75 -5.08
C PHE A 80 -3.50 -3.60 -4.18
N SER A 81 -3.84 -4.87 -3.92
CA SER A 81 -2.97 -5.77 -3.17
C SER A 81 -1.60 -5.89 -3.84
N TYR A 82 -1.58 -6.09 -5.15
CA TYR A 82 -0.35 -6.14 -5.94
C TYR A 82 0.46 -4.83 -5.83
N LEU A 83 -0.19 -3.67 -6.01
CA LEU A 83 0.49 -2.36 -5.94
C LEU A 83 1.00 -2.06 -4.52
N ILE A 84 0.24 -2.40 -3.48
CA ILE A 84 0.65 -2.24 -2.08
C ILE A 84 1.87 -3.13 -1.80
N ALA A 85 1.86 -4.39 -2.29
CA ALA A 85 3.01 -5.28 -2.13
C ALA A 85 4.27 -4.73 -2.78
N GLN A 86 4.17 -4.05 -3.93
CA GLN A 86 5.31 -3.37 -4.55
C GLN A 86 5.87 -2.20 -3.71
N GLU A 87 5.03 -1.56 -2.89
CA GLU A 87 5.50 -0.53 -1.95
C GLU A 87 6.13 -1.16 -0.71
N LEU A 88 5.70 -2.36 -0.32
CA LEU A 88 6.25 -3.10 0.83
C LEU A 88 7.53 -3.85 0.48
N ASP A 89 7.60 -4.50 -0.67
CA ASP A 89 8.78 -5.23 -1.14
C ASP A 89 9.04 -4.92 -2.62
N PRO A 90 9.68 -3.78 -2.91
CA PRO A 90 9.93 -3.35 -4.28
C PRO A 90 10.97 -4.19 -5.02
N ASP A 91 11.81 -4.95 -4.30
CA ASP A 91 12.85 -5.79 -4.90
C ASP A 91 12.30 -7.14 -5.39
N ARG A 92 11.18 -7.64 -4.83
CA ARG A 92 10.62 -8.98 -5.08
C ARG A 92 9.15 -8.94 -5.49
N GLN A 93 8.89 -8.47 -6.68
CA GLN A 93 7.55 -8.21 -7.22
C GLN A 93 6.61 -9.42 -7.27
N LEU A 94 7.14 -10.66 -7.31
CA LEU A 94 6.32 -11.89 -7.33
C LEU A 94 5.50 -12.07 -6.05
N GLY A 95 5.97 -11.56 -4.91
CA GLY A 95 5.20 -11.52 -3.67
C GLY A 95 3.86 -10.79 -3.85
N GLY A 96 3.83 -9.75 -4.67
CA GLY A 96 2.61 -9.01 -5.01
C GLY A 96 1.58 -9.84 -5.78
N LEU A 97 2.01 -10.69 -6.72
CA LEU A 97 1.09 -11.60 -7.42
C LEU A 97 0.48 -12.63 -6.48
N ILE A 98 1.29 -13.16 -5.53
CA ILE A 98 0.79 -14.07 -4.49
C ILE A 98 -0.22 -13.34 -3.61
N GLY A 99 0.10 -12.12 -3.14
CA GLY A 99 -0.80 -11.28 -2.35
C GLY A 99 -2.11 -11.00 -3.06
N GLY A 100 -2.04 -10.64 -4.35
CA GLY A 100 -3.23 -10.45 -5.19
C GLY A 100 -4.09 -11.72 -5.30
N ALA A 101 -3.49 -12.89 -5.55
CA ALA A 101 -4.21 -14.15 -5.60
C ALA A 101 -4.88 -14.50 -4.26
N LEU A 102 -4.16 -14.31 -3.14
CA LEU A 102 -4.72 -14.48 -1.79
C LEU A 102 -5.87 -13.50 -1.51
N THR A 103 -5.79 -12.28 -2.06
CA THR A 103 -6.87 -11.29 -1.93
C THR A 103 -8.16 -11.78 -2.59
N VAL A 104 -8.09 -12.45 -3.74
CA VAL A 104 -9.28 -13.02 -4.40
C VAL A 104 -9.93 -14.09 -3.52
N VAL A 105 -9.12 -14.95 -2.90
CA VAL A 105 -9.61 -15.93 -1.92
C VAL A 105 -10.22 -15.23 -0.72
N GLY A 106 -9.53 -14.24 -0.15
CA GLY A 106 -10.03 -13.45 0.98
C GLY A 106 -11.33 -12.72 0.65
N TYR A 107 -11.46 -12.16 -0.54
CA TYR A 107 -12.66 -11.50 -1.03
C TYR A 107 -13.87 -12.44 -1.05
N TYR A 108 -13.66 -13.71 -1.42
CA TYR A 108 -14.71 -14.72 -1.40
C TYR A 108 -15.22 -15.01 0.02
N PHE A 109 -14.31 -15.09 1.02
CA PHE A 109 -14.69 -15.48 2.39
C PHE A 109 -15.12 -14.31 3.27
N PHE A 110 -14.50 -13.14 3.12
CA PHE A 110 -14.69 -11.99 4.01
C PHE A 110 -15.50 -10.86 3.38
N GLY A 111 -15.73 -10.91 2.06
CA GLY A 111 -16.46 -9.87 1.33
C GLY A 111 -15.56 -8.75 0.79
N GLU A 112 -16.20 -7.67 0.40
CA GLU A 112 -15.57 -6.59 -0.36
C GLU A 112 -14.63 -5.72 0.49
N GLY A 113 -13.42 -5.45 -0.07
CA GLY A 113 -12.54 -4.40 0.42
C GLY A 113 -13.06 -3.00 0.03
N ASN A 114 -12.67 -1.99 0.77
CA ASN A 114 -13.02 -0.60 0.44
C ASN A 114 -11.91 0.03 -0.43
N ILE A 115 -12.24 0.34 -1.69
CA ILE A 115 -11.29 0.89 -2.67
C ILE A 115 -10.71 2.23 -2.21
N ILE A 116 -11.50 3.08 -1.52
CA ILE A 116 -11.02 4.37 -1.00
C ILE A 116 -9.95 4.14 0.07
N VAL A 117 -10.16 3.15 0.96
CA VAL A 117 -9.17 2.76 1.99
C VAL A 117 -7.89 2.25 1.35
N LEU A 118 -8.00 1.43 0.29
CA LEU A 118 -6.85 0.88 -0.41
C LEU A 118 -6.07 1.96 -1.17
N LEU A 119 -6.77 2.88 -1.81
CA LEU A 119 -6.16 4.04 -2.47
C LEU A 119 -5.43 4.92 -1.46
N TRP A 120 -6.08 5.25 -0.35
CA TRP A 120 -5.48 5.99 0.75
C TRP A 120 -4.21 5.30 1.26
N MET A 121 -4.30 4.00 1.56
CA MET A 121 -3.16 3.21 2.03
C MET A 121 -2.00 3.26 1.04
N LEU A 122 -2.26 3.03 -0.25
CA LEU A 122 -1.24 3.07 -1.28
C LEU A 122 -0.54 4.43 -1.34
N PHE A 123 -1.29 5.54 -1.28
CA PHE A 123 -0.72 6.89 -1.30
C PHE A 123 0.07 7.20 -0.03
N VAL A 124 -0.39 6.77 1.14
CA VAL A 124 0.36 6.91 2.41
C VAL A 124 1.69 6.15 2.34
N LEU A 125 1.69 4.90 1.86
CA LEU A 125 2.93 4.13 1.71
C LEU A 125 3.89 4.78 0.71
N ARG A 126 3.40 5.27 -0.43
CA ARG A 126 4.22 6.00 -1.42
C ARG A 126 4.80 7.28 -0.86
N MET A 127 4.05 8.01 -0.07
CA MET A 127 4.51 9.23 0.61
C MET A 127 5.69 8.91 1.56
N LEU A 128 5.56 7.88 2.37
CA LEU A 128 6.59 7.46 3.31
C LEU A 128 7.83 6.90 2.61
N ASN A 129 7.65 6.00 1.63
CA ASN A 129 8.75 5.40 0.86
C ASN A 129 9.43 6.37 -0.08
N ARG A 130 8.68 7.30 -0.66
CA ARG A 130 9.08 8.08 -1.84
C ARG A 130 9.47 7.19 -3.02
N SER A 131 8.76 6.11 -3.21
CA SER A 131 8.99 5.15 -4.29
C SER A 131 8.85 5.76 -5.68
N SER A 132 8.02 6.81 -5.83
CA SER A 132 7.96 7.60 -7.06
C SER A 132 9.25 8.39 -7.35
N GLY A 133 10.14 8.55 -6.36
CA GLY A 133 11.34 9.40 -6.47
C GLY A 133 11.06 10.90 -6.34
N ASP A 134 9.84 11.29 -5.97
CA ASP A 134 9.42 12.68 -5.78
C ASP A 134 8.75 12.87 -4.41
N ARG A 135 8.51 14.13 -4.03
CA ARG A 135 7.77 14.51 -2.82
C ARG A 135 6.28 14.53 -3.10
N HIS A 136 5.48 14.35 -2.06
CA HIS A 136 4.04 14.58 -2.13
C HIS A 136 3.73 16.03 -2.49
N ARG A 137 2.72 16.24 -3.31
CA ARG A 137 2.29 17.54 -3.82
C ARG A 137 0.84 17.83 -3.42
N ILE A 138 0.30 18.95 -3.90
CA ILE A 138 -1.04 19.41 -3.48
C ILE A 138 -2.10 18.34 -3.77
N ALA A 139 -2.12 17.79 -4.98
CA ALA A 139 -3.13 16.79 -5.34
C ALA A 139 -2.99 15.49 -4.53
N ASP A 140 -1.75 15.05 -4.26
CA ASP A 140 -1.50 13.89 -3.39
C ASP A 140 -2.06 14.14 -1.99
N ASN A 141 -1.82 15.32 -1.43
CA ASN A 141 -2.29 15.68 -0.09
C ASN A 141 -3.82 15.76 -0.02
N VAL A 142 -4.47 16.28 -1.07
CA VAL A 142 -5.93 16.31 -1.18
C VAL A 142 -6.49 14.90 -1.20
N ILE A 143 -5.88 13.98 -1.94
CA ILE A 143 -6.29 12.58 -1.99
C ILE A 143 -6.10 11.93 -0.61
N ILE A 144 -4.93 12.06 0.00
CA ILE A 144 -4.60 11.40 1.29
C ILE A 144 -5.49 11.94 2.41
N ILE A 145 -5.54 13.26 2.60
CA ILE A 145 -6.29 13.87 3.69
C ILE A 145 -7.79 13.79 3.42
N GLY A 146 -8.21 14.06 2.19
CA GLY A 146 -9.62 14.03 1.81
C GLY A 146 -10.24 12.64 1.99
N SER A 147 -9.56 11.58 1.55
CA SER A 147 -10.04 10.22 1.78
C SER A 147 -10.04 9.84 3.27
N ALA A 148 -9.00 10.22 4.03
CA ALA A 148 -8.95 9.96 5.46
C ALA A 148 -10.07 10.66 6.24
N VAL A 149 -10.32 11.93 5.95
CA VAL A 149 -11.40 12.71 6.58
C VAL A 149 -12.77 12.17 6.17
N TRP A 150 -12.94 11.78 4.90
CA TRP A 150 -14.15 11.11 4.44
C TRP A 150 -14.42 9.83 5.24
N MET A 151 -13.41 8.94 5.37
CA MET A 151 -13.54 7.73 6.16
C MET A 151 -13.84 8.02 7.64
N GLY A 152 -13.25 9.09 8.19
CA GLY A 152 -13.55 9.56 9.55
C GLY A 152 -15.02 9.94 9.72
N LYS A 153 -15.63 10.59 8.74
CA LYS A 153 -17.06 10.93 8.71
C LYS A 153 -17.96 9.69 8.63
N GLU A 154 -17.50 8.63 7.97
CA GLU A 154 -18.21 7.35 7.89
C GLU A 154 -18.04 6.49 9.18
N GLY A 155 -17.47 7.06 10.24
CA GLY A 155 -17.29 6.42 11.53
C GLY A 155 -15.96 5.70 11.71
N PHE A 156 -15.02 5.82 10.77
CA PHE A 156 -13.67 5.23 10.87
C PHE A 156 -12.65 6.31 11.25
N TRP A 157 -12.82 6.90 12.43
CA TRP A 157 -12.00 8.01 12.93
C TRP A 157 -10.50 7.71 13.03
N VAL A 158 -10.11 6.45 13.02
CA VAL A 158 -8.70 6.02 13.04
C VAL A 158 -7.92 6.49 11.81
N TYR A 159 -8.55 6.63 10.63
CA TYR A 159 -7.84 7.00 9.41
C TYR A 159 -7.30 8.43 9.41
N PRO A 160 -8.03 9.48 9.83
CA PRO A 160 -7.44 10.82 10.02
C PRO A 160 -6.29 10.82 11.03
N LEU A 161 -6.40 10.03 12.11
CA LEU A 161 -5.35 9.89 13.11
C LEU A 161 -4.08 9.25 12.52
N LEU A 162 -4.23 8.12 11.81
CA LEU A 162 -3.12 7.43 11.15
C LEU A 162 -2.48 8.30 10.06
N THR A 163 -3.29 9.09 9.33
CA THR A 163 -2.78 10.03 8.34
C THR A 163 -1.94 11.12 8.98
N GLY A 164 -2.39 11.69 10.10
CA GLY A 164 -1.59 12.64 10.88
C GLY A 164 -0.27 12.03 11.34
N ALA A 165 -0.31 10.81 11.88
CA ALA A 165 0.89 10.06 12.28
C ALA A 165 1.84 9.79 11.09
N ALA A 166 1.32 9.46 9.91
CA ALA A 166 2.10 9.26 8.70
C ALA A 166 2.84 10.55 8.27
N TYR A 167 2.18 11.71 8.30
CA TYR A 167 2.81 12.99 7.98
C TYR A 167 3.85 13.40 9.03
N ILE A 168 3.62 13.13 10.31
CA ILE A 168 4.63 13.33 11.36
C ILE A 168 5.85 12.45 11.08
N LEU A 169 5.63 11.16 10.84
CA LEU A 169 6.70 10.21 10.51
C LEU A 169 7.48 10.67 9.27
N GLU A 170 6.78 11.07 8.20
CA GLU A 170 7.40 11.59 6.98
C GLU A 170 8.33 12.77 7.27
N SER A 171 7.93 13.69 8.13
CA SER A 171 8.72 14.87 8.50
C SER A 171 10.00 14.55 9.30
N GLN A 172 9.99 13.45 10.05
CA GLN A 172 11.09 13.06 10.95
C GLN A 172 12.13 12.15 10.28
N ILE A 173 11.75 11.42 9.22
CA ILE A 173 12.69 10.56 8.51
C ILE A 173 13.66 11.40 7.69
N LYS A 174 14.92 10.97 7.58
CA LYS A 174 15.97 11.65 6.79
C LYS A 174 15.45 12.03 5.41
N GLY A 175 15.59 13.31 5.05
CA GLY A 175 15.04 13.89 3.84
C GLY A 175 13.54 14.22 3.95
N GLY A 176 12.96 14.17 5.13
CA GLY A 176 11.59 14.58 5.42
C GLY A 176 11.32 16.04 5.05
N TYR A 177 10.05 16.36 4.95
CA TYR A 177 9.60 17.69 4.56
C TYR A 177 8.88 18.37 5.73
N PHE A 178 9.47 19.44 6.27
CA PHE A 178 8.91 20.11 7.45
C PHE A 178 7.43 20.52 7.29
N ARG A 179 7.01 20.90 6.06
CA ARG A 179 5.61 21.22 5.78
C ARG A 179 4.64 20.07 6.01
N SER A 180 5.13 18.84 6.07
CA SER A 180 4.30 17.67 6.42
C SER A 180 3.71 17.79 7.83
N LEU A 181 4.34 18.54 8.75
CA LEU A 181 3.76 18.80 10.07
C LEU A 181 2.49 19.65 10.01
N TYR A 182 2.41 20.62 9.10
CA TYR A 182 1.16 21.38 8.89
C TYR A 182 0.05 20.47 8.34
N LEU A 183 0.41 19.56 7.41
CA LEU A 183 -0.54 18.59 6.86
C LEU A 183 -0.99 17.56 7.90
N ALA A 184 -0.11 17.18 8.82
CA ALA A 184 -0.47 16.39 9.99
C ALA A 184 -1.52 17.11 10.84
N GLY A 185 -1.30 18.41 11.14
CA GLY A 185 -2.28 19.22 11.86
C GLY A 185 -3.63 19.30 11.15
N ILE A 186 -3.65 19.49 9.84
CA ILE A 186 -4.89 19.51 9.04
C ILE A 186 -5.60 18.14 9.10
N SER A 187 -4.85 17.03 8.98
CA SER A 187 -5.44 15.69 9.09
C SER A 187 -6.03 15.42 10.47
N LEU A 188 -5.32 15.81 11.53
CA LEU A 188 -5.80 15.67 12.91
C LEU A 188 -7.00 16.58 13.20
N ALA A 189 -7.05 17.78 12.60
CA ALA A 189 -8.24 18.63 12.67
C ALA A 189 -9.48 17.96 12.04
N GLY A 190 -9.28 17.05 11.09
CA GLY A 190 -10.35 16.21 10.55
C GLY A 190 -11.05 15.34 11.58
N LEU A 191 -10.42 15.05 12.73
CA LEU A 191 -11.07 14.37 13.86
C LEU A 191 -12.23 15.18 14.46
N ALA A 192 -12.21 16.51 14.35
CA ALA A 192 -13.29 17.35 14.87
C ALA A 192 -14.63 17.12 14.13
N ILE A 193 -14.58 16.58 12.92
CA ILE A 193 -15.78 16.26 12.12
C ILE A 193 -15.98 14.75 11.94
N ALA A 194 -15.12 13.94 12.56
CA ALA A 194 -15.23 12.49 12.51
C ALA A 194 -16.39 12.00 13.40
N GLU A 195 -17.01 10.91 12.98
CA GLU A 195 -18.04 10.24 13.76
C GLU A 195 -17.41 9.21 14.71
N PHE A 196 -17.61 9.40 16.00
CA PHE A 196 -17.11 8.50 17.05
C PHE A 196 -18.18 7.56 17.60
N SER A 197 -19.44 7.73 17.18
CA SER A 197 -20.58 6.95 17.68
C SER A 197 -20.63 5.53 17.11
N LYS A 198 -19.91 5.28 16.03
CA LYS A 198 -19.87 3.95 15.41
C LYS A 198 -19.12 2.97 16.29
N GLU A 199 -19.84 2.00 16.84
CA GLU A 199 -19.24 0.94 17.65
C GLU A 199 -18.32 0.05 16.81
N ALA A 200 -17.21 -0.39 17.42
CA ALA A 200 -16.33 -1.36 16.80
C ALA A 200 -17.06 -2.70 16.62
N THR A 201 -16.97 -3.27 15.42
CA THR A 201 -17.52 -4.60 15.18
C THR A 201 -16.72 -5.66 15.92
N VAL A 202 -17.39 -6.71 16.39
CA VAL A 202 -16.72 -7.83 17.08
C VAL A 202 -15.67 -8.42 16.17
N LEU A 203 -14.46 -8.54 16.69
CA LEU A 203 -13.32 -9.09 15.97
C LEU A 203 -13.38 -10.63 16.02
N THR A 204 -13.53 -11.26 14.86
CA THR A 204 -13.59 -12.72 14.78
C THR A 204 -12.19 -13.34 14.86
N MET A 205 -12.11 -14.58 15.31
CA MET A 205 -10.86 -15.32 15.45
C MET A 205 -10.16 -15.48 14.09
N GLU A 206 -10.91 -15.70 13.02
CA GLU A 206 -10.38 -15.82 11.66
C GLU A 206 -9.66 -14.55 11.21
N MET A 207 -10.26 -13.36 11.48
CA MET A 207 -9.66 -12.09 11.14
C MET A 207 -8.38 -11.83 11.96
N ILE A 208 -8.40 -12.18 13.26
CA ILE A 208 -7.19 -12.11 14.10
C ILE A 208 -6.10 -12.99 13.54
N LEU A 209 -6.40 -14.27 13.27
CA LEU A 209 -5.41 -15.23 12.78
C LEU A 209 -4.80 -14.79 11.45
N VAL A 210 -5.63 -14.38 10.48
CA VAL A 210 -5.16 -13.92 9.16
C VAL A 210 -4.19 -12.74 9.31
N ASN A 211 -4.54 -11.74 10.13
CA ASN A 211 -3.68 -10.57 10.32
C ASN A 211 -2.42 -10.91 11.10
N CYS A 212 -2.50 -11.72 12.16
CA CYS A 212 -1.33 -12.15 12.92
C CYS A 212 -0.35 -12.95 12.04
N VAL A 213 -0.86 -13.91 11.26
CA VAL A 213 -0.02 -14.71 10.36
C VAL A 213 0.63 -13.82 9.29
N ALA A 214 -0.14 -12.89 8.68
CA ALA A 214 0.38 -11.98 7.69
C ALA A 214 1.51 -11.11 8.26
N ILE A 215 1.30 -10.50 9.43
CA ILE A 215 2.31 -9.65 10.08
C ILE A 215 3.54 -10.46 10.47
N ILE A 216 3.38 -11.63 11.11
CA ILE A 216 4.51 -12.46 11.55
C ILE A 216 5.38 -12.88 10.38
N LEU A 217 4.76 -13.33 9.28
CA LEU A 217 5.50 -13.72 8.07
C LEU A 217 6.14 -12.52 7.35
N PHE A 218 5.57 -11.33 7.50
CA PHE A 218 6.10 -10.10 6.91
C PHE A 218 7.25 -9.46 7.72
N LEU A 219 7.33 -9.66 9.04
CA LEU A 219 8.35 -9.03 9.89
C LEU A 219 9.80 -9.20 9.37
N PRO A 220 10.24 -10.37 8.85
CA PRO A 220 11.59 -10.53 8.30
C PRO A 220 11.89 -9.60 7.12
N GLU A 221 10.88 -9.18 6.35
CA GLU A 221 11.04 -8.24 5.23
C GLU A 221 11.59 -6.89 5.70
N ILE A 222 11.15 -6.42 6.88
CA ILE A 222 11.61 -5.14 7.45
C ILE A 222 13.13 -5.15 7.64
N ARG A 223 13.70 -6.29 8.05
CA ARG A 223 15.15 -6.43 8.21
C ARG A 223 15.86 -6.47 6.85
N ILE A 224 15.32 -7.19 5.90
CA ILE A 224 15.92 -7.35 4.56
C ILE A 224 15.86 -6.05 3.76
N ALA A 225 14.87 -5.20 4.01
CA ALA A 225 14.75 -3.88 3.39
C ALA A 225 16.00 -2.97 3.56
N GLU A 226 16.88 -3.28 4.53
CA GLU A 226 18.17 -2.59 4.66
C GLU A 226 19.03 -2.72 3.38
N TYR A 227 18.85 -3.80 2.64
CA TYR A 227 19.65 -4.13 1.45
C TYR A 227 18.91 -3.86 0.13
N THR A 228 17.78 -3.16 0.16
CA THR A 228 17.01 -2.85 -1.05
C THR A 228 17.89 -2.26 -2.15
N GLN A 229 17.68 -2.70 -3.38
CA GLN A 229 18.29 -2.15 -4.59
C GLN A 229 17.29 -1.38 -5.44
N ALA A 230 16.02 -1.34 -5.02
CA ALA A 230 14.96 -0.65 -5.72
C ALA A 230 15.27 0.85 -5.88
N GLN A 231 14.81 1.43 -6.97
CA GLN A 231 15.04 2.81 -7.35
C GLN A 231 13.71 3.54 -7.49
N GLY A 232 13.70 4.83 -7.17
CA GLY A 232 12.56 5.70 -7.43
C GLY A 232 12.35 5.90 -8.93
N ASP A 233 11.11 5.76 -9.38
CA ASP A 233 10.78 5.74 -10.82
C ASP A 233 11.17 7.01 -11.56
N LYS A 234 10.97 8.19 -10.94
CA LYS A 234 11.21 9.48 -11.60
C LYS A 234 12.66 9.95 -11.51
N ASN A 235 13.40 9.57 -10.45
CA ASN A 235 14.74 10.06 -10.20
C ASN A 235 15.83 9.01 -10.40
N GLY A 236 15.48 7.73 -10.55
CA GLY A 236 16.40 6.61 -10.74
C GLY A 236 17.38 6.40 -9.57
N LYS A 237 17.14 7.03 -8.41
CA LYS A 237 17.98 6.89 -7.22
C LYS A 237 17.50 5.74 -6.38
N ARG A 238 18.45 5.06 -5.73
CA ARG A 238 18.14 3.97 -4.79
C ARG A 238 17.25 4.49 -3.66
N LEU A 239 16.22 3.73 -3.33
CA LEU A 239 15.35 4.02 -2.18
C LEU A 239 16.17 4.03 -0.89
N PHE A 240 15.82 4.93 0.00
CA PHE A 240 16.51 5.04 1.29
C PHE A 240 16.04 3.91 2.23
N PRO A 241 16.92 2.95 2.61
CA PRO A 241 16.50 1.76 3.37
C PRO A 241 15.74 2.05 4.65
N LYS A 242 16.15 3.09 5.40
CA LYS A 242 15.49 3.49 6.64
C LYS A 242 14.06 3.99 6.42
N ARG A 243 13.79 4.65 5.27
CA ARG A 243 12.43 5.04 4.91
C ARG A 243 11.56 3.84 4.62
N LEU A 244 12.09 2.88 3.84
CA LEU A 244 11.38 1.64 3.52
C LEU A 244 11.07 0.85 4.79
N GLN A 245 12.05 0.68 5.69
CA GLN A 245 11.84 0.02 6.99
C GLN A 245 10.78 0.73 7.85
N ALA A 246 10.83 2.08 7.91
CA ALA A 246 9.86 2.87 8.65
C ALA A 246 8.44 2.75 8.05
N THR A 247 8.34 2.73 6.72
CA THR A 247 7.07 2.52 6.00
C THR A 247 6.48 1.15 6.30
N MET A 248 7.29 0.09 6.25
CA MET A 248 6.86 -1.27 6.59
C MET A 248 6.39 -1.37 8.05
N GLY A 249 7.14 -0.77 8.98
CA GLY A 249 6.75 -0.72 10.40
C GLY A 249 5.45 0.07 10.61
N PHE A 250 5.31 1.21 9.94
CA PHE A 250 4.08 2.00 9.96
C PHE A 250 2.89 1.23 9.38
N PHE A 251 3.10 0.50 8.29
CA PHE A 251 2.06 -0.35 7.69
C PHE A 251 1.57 -1.41 8.69
N CYS A 252 2.46 -2.12 9.37
CA CYS A 252 2.06 -3.09 10.40
C CYS A 252 1.28 -2.42 11.53
N MET A 253 1.75 -1.26 12.01
CA MET A 253 1.06 -0.49 13.05
C MET A 253 -0.34 -0.05 12.59
N MET A 254 -0.47 0.40 11.34
CA MET A 254 -1.73 0.84 10.74
C MET A 254 -2.75 -0.30 10.68
N LEU A 255 -2.33 -1.51 10.25
CA LEU A 255 -3.21 -2.69 10.23
C LEU A 255 -3.69 -3.02 11.64
N VAL A 256 -2.77 -3.11 12.61
CA VAL A 256 -3.11 -3.44 13.99
C VAL A 256 -4.05 -2.39 14.60
N ALA A 257 -3.71 -1.11 14.46
CA ALA A 257 -4.49 -0.02 15.04
C ALA A 257 -5.92 0.04 14.47
N ALA A 258 -6.06 -0.04 13.13
CA ALA A 258 -7.37 0.04 12.50
C ALA A 258 -8.26 -1.17 12.87
N ILE A 259 -7.71 -2.38 12.85
CA ILE A 259 -8.45 -3.60 13.18
C ILE A 259 -8.81 -3.65 14.67
N PHE A 260 -7.88 -3.27 15.55
CA PHE A 260 -8.14 -3.25 16.99
C PHE A 260 -9.22 -2.23 17.38
N LEU A 261 -9.23 -1.06 16.73
CA LEU A 261 -10.14 0.03 17.06
C LEU A 261 -11.52 -0.07 16.38
N HIS A 262 -11.61 -0.71 15.21
CA HIS A 262 -12.86 -0.80 14.44
C HIS A 262 -13.31 -2.24 14.13
N GLY A 263 -12.56 -3.24 14.59
CA GLY A 263 -12.94 -4.64 14.49
C GLY A 263 -12.97 -5.19 13.06
N ASN A 264 -13.88 -6.11 12.81
CA ASN A 264 -13.98 -6.84 11.52
C ASN A 264 -14.22 -5.94 10.31
N GLU A 265 -14.94 -4.84 10.46
CA GLU A 265 -15.18 -3.94 9.32
C GLU A 265 -13.89 -3.33 8.80
N ALA A 266 -13.01 -2.83 9.70
CA ALA A 266 -11.70 -2.34 9.29
C ALA A 266 -10.83 -3.48 8.73
N GLY A 267 -10.92 -4.66 9.33
CA GLY A 267 -10.22 -5.85 8.83
C GLY A 267 -10.58 -6.21 7.38
N LYS A 268 -11.87 -6.17 7.03
CA LYS A 268 -12.35 -6.37 5.65
C LYS A 268 -11.85 -5.29 4.70
N GLN A 269 -11.95 -4.03 5.10
CA GLN A 269 -11.49 -2.90 4.28
C GLN A 269 -10.00 -2.97 3.97
N LEU A 270 -9.18 -3.41 4.92
CA LEU A 270 -7.73 -3.52 4.82
C LEU A 270 -7.24 -4.88 4.31
N LEU A 271 -8.16 -5.83 4.08
CA LEU A 271 -7.83 -7.21 3.71
C LEU A 271 -6.84 -7.31 2.54
N PRO A 272 -7.01 -6.56 1.41
CA PRO A 272 -6.03 -6.60 0.32
C PRO A 272 -4.62 -6.17 0.74
N GLY A 273 -4.50 -5.20 1.66
CA GLY A 273 -3.23 -4.83 2.25
C GLY A 273 -2.62 -5.94 3.12
N THR A 274 -3.45 -6.58 3.97
CA THR A 274 -3.04 -7.75 4.75
C THR A 274 -2.55 -8.88 3.86
N MET A 275 -3.26 -9.17 2.77
CA MET A 275 -2.86 -10.20 1.80
C MET A 275 -1.60 -9.82 1.02
N ALA A 276 -1.38 -8.53 0.76
CA ALA A 276 -0.12 -8.05 0.18
C ALA A 276 1.07 -8.38 1.09
N ALA A 277 0.97 -8.10 2.40
CA ALA A 277 2.00 -8.45 3.38
C ALA A 277 2.21 -9.98 3.47
N LEU A 278 1.12 -10.74 3.50
CA LEU A 278 1.18 -12.20 3.52
C LEU A 278 1.88 -12.74 2.27
N GLY A 279 1.56 -12.21 1.09
CA GLY A 279 2.20 -12.58 -0.17
C GLY A 279 3.70 -12.29 -0.20
N CYS A 280 4.13 -11.11 0.27
CA CYS A 280 5.54 -10.76 0.41
C CYS A 280 6.25 -11.73 1.38
N GLY A 281 5.69 -11.96 2.57
CA GLY A 281 6.27 -12.84 3.57
C GLY A 281 6.37 -14.30 3.10
N LEU A 282 5.35 -14.84 2.43
CA LEU A 282 5.39 -16.18 1.84
C LEU A 282 6.44 -16.30 0.74
N TYR A 283 6.54 -15.29 -0.13
CA TYR A 283 7.57 -15.30 -1.18
C TYR A 283 8.97 -15.25 -0.57
N LEU A 284 9.19 -14.40 0.44
CA LEU A 284 10.47 -14.36 1.15
C LEU A 284 10.80 -15.71 1.79
N LEU A 285 9.84 -16.36 2.44
CA LEU A 285 10.06 -17.67 3.05
C LEU A 285 10.54 -18.69 1.99
N VAL A 286 9.89 -18.73 0.83
CA VAL A 286 10.31 -19.59 -0.29
C VAL A 286 11.70 -19.20 -0.80
N ALA A 287 12.01 -17.91 -0.93
CA ALA A 287 13.32 -17.42 -1.37
C ALA A 287 14.45 -17.79 -0.38
N LEU A 288 14.16 -17.75 0.92
CA LEU A 288 15.09 -18.19 1.97
C LEU A 288 15.33 -19.71 1.91
N MET A 289 14.27 -20.51 1.75
CA MET A 289 14.41 -21.97 1.61
C MET A 289 15.21 -22.36 0.36
N ARG A 290 15.10 -21.58 -0.72
CA ARG A 290 15.88 -21.79 -1.96
C ARG A 290 17.28 -21.19 -1.91
N HIS A 291 17.73 -20.66 -0.78
CA HIS A 291 19.01 -19.96 -0.62
C HIS A 291 19.24 -18.78 -1.57
N GLN A 292 18.18 -18.23 -2.14
CA GLN A 292 18.24 -17.05 -3.01
C GLN A 292 18.50 -15.76 -2.23
N VAL A 293 18.09 -15.74 -0.95
CA VAL A 293 18.33 -14.66 0.01
C VAL A 293 18.97 -15.27 1.24
N SER A 294 19.93 -14.60 1.86
CA SER A 294 20.58 -15.06 3.08
C SER A 294 20.81 -13.90 4.04
N PHE A 295 20.37 -14.02 5.27
CA PHE A 295 20.65 -13.07 6.36
C PHE A 295 22.14 -13.01 6.74
N LYS A 296 22.97 -14.02 6.33
CA LYS A 296 24.40 -14.10 6.67
C LYS A 296 25.31 -13.39 5.67
N LYS A 297 24.81 -13.02 4.50
CA LYS A 297 25.60 -12.36 3.45
C LYS A 297 25.61 -10.84 3.56
N TYR A 298 25.01 -10.34 4.62
CA TYR A 298 24.77 -8.91 4.78
C TYR A 298 25.23 -8.46 6.16
#